data_6231f572d509a838a7fc707ef0385ef2
#
_entry.id   6231f572d509a838a7fc707ef0385ef2
#
_cell.length_a   1.000
_cell.length_b   1.000
_cell.length_c   1.000
_cell.angle_alpha   90.00
_cell.angle_beta   90.00
_cell.angle_gamma   90.00
#
_symmetry.space_group_name_H-M   'P 1'
#
loop_
_entity.id
_entity.type
_entity.pdbx_description
1 polymer ?
#
loop_
_entity_poly.entity_id
_entity_poly.type
_entity_poly.pdbx_seq_one_letter_code
_entity_poly.pdbx_strand_id
1 'polypeptide(L)'
;MSQLATHASPTAVLDRLALVSTVRGAPSLAERLADLDRWVKSDLKDFEAELDALPRGARVVHQAAHHLLDLRGKHLRPLCVALASRFGEGFTPRARSLAVAAELVHSATLLHDDVVDLAERRRGQPTASVVYGNAASIFAGDWLLISALRRIRTSGVEGVLDRMLTVIDEMIVAESVQLERRGKISGAREDYFAIIEGKTAALFRWAMIAGARSADLPVASEAALERFGFHLGVAFQAVDDELDYKDNTGKDPLADLREGKVTFPLVVAIERDPALRPRLEELLAHETVEADQLAPIAQAVRASGALQATRALAEDHVQRALNALDELPAGAPRDALVTVALASLERQS
;
A
#
# COMPACT_ATOMS: atom_id res chain seq x y z
N MET A 1 29.19 17.54 -10.15
CA MET A 1 28.32 18.58 -9.52
C MET A 1 27.08 17.82 -9.03
N SER A 2 27.06 17.56 -7.73
CA SER A 2 26.00 16.81 -7.05
C SER A 2 24.73 17.66 -7.02
N GLN A 3 23.69 17.25 -7.76
CA GLN A 3 22.35 17.77 -7.52
C GLN A 3 21.83 17.10 -6.25
N LEU A 4 21.71 17.89 -5.20
CA LEU A 4 21.03 17.55 -3.96
C LEU A 4 19.60 17.10 -4.32
N ALA A 5 19.34 15.81 -4.13
CA ALA A 5 17.98 15.31 -4.14
C ALA A 5 17.21 16.09 -3.07
N THR A 6 16.21 16.85 -3.47
CA THR A 6 15.28 17.51 -2.57
C THR A 6 14.57 16.42 -1.77
N HIS A 7 14.91 16.29 -0.49
CA HIS A 7 14.24 15.39 0.43
C HIS A 7 12.74 15.73 0.45
N ALA A 8 11.91 14.81 -0.06
CA ALA A 8 10.47 14.95 0.09
C ALA A 8 10.13 14.86 1.58
N SER A 9 9.43 15.88 2.10
CA SER A 9 8.96 15.89 3.49
C SER A 9 8.00 14.72 3.76
N PRO A 10 7.95 14.18 5.01
CA PRO A 10 6.97 13.15 5.42
C PRO A 10 5.52 13.56 5.15
N THR A 11 5.28 14.84 5.16
CA THR A 11 4.00 15.49 4.84
C THR A 11 3.66 15.46 3.35
N ALA A 12 4.60 15.07 2.48
CA ALA A 12 4.43 15.17 1.02
C ALA A 12 3.21 14.42 0.47
N VAL A 13 2.72 13.37 1.16
CA VAL A 13 1.49 12.67 0.74
C VAL A 13 0.26 13.43 1.12
N LEU A 14 0.19 13.91 2.37
CA LEU A 14 -0.94 14.69 2.84
C LEU A 14 -1.00 16.03 2.07
N ASP A 15 0.15 16.66 1.79
CA ASP A 15 0.26 17.83 0.93
C ASP A 15 -0.24 17.56 -0.50
N ARG A 16 0.12 16.42 -1.10
CA ARG A 16 -0.35 16.02 -2.43
C ARG A 16 -1.85 15.74 -2.45
N LEU A 17 -2.37 15.05 -1.45
CA LEU A 17 -3.80 14.79 -1.31
C LEU A 17 -4.59 16.09 -1.09
N ALA A 18 -4.07 17.01 -0.29
CA ALA A 18 -4.65 18.34 -0.09
C ALA A 18 -4.71 19.14 -1.41
N LEU A 19 -3.62 19.15 -2.19
CA LEU A 19 -3.56 19.83 -3.48
C LEU A 19 -4.57 19.25 -4.47
N VAL A 20 -4.67 17.91 -4.56
CA VAL A 20 -5.62 17.23 -5.44
C VAL A 20 -7.05 17.55 -5.06
N SER A 21 -7.38 17.51 -3.76
CA SER A 21 -8.73 17.82 -3.26
C SER A 21 -9.13 19.26 -3.56
N THR A 22 -8.21 20.21 -3.46
CA THR A 22 -8.45 21.62 -3.80
C THR A 22 -8.74 21.79 -5.29
N VAL A 23 -7.97 21.15 -6.16
CA VAL A 23 -8.16 21.20 -7.62
C VAL A 23 -9.52 20.62 -8.03
N ARG A 24 -10.00 19.60 -7.31
CA ARG A 24 -11.30 18.96 -7.59
C ARG A 24 -12.50 19.65 -6.94
N GLY A 25 -12.30 20.75 -6.23
CA GLY A 25 -13.37 21.50 -5.58
C GLY A 25 -13.88 20.87 -4.27
N ALA A 26 -13.03 20.14 -3.57
CA ALA A 26 -13.29 19.59 -2.24
C ALA A 26 -12.48 20.34 -1.15
N PRO A 27 -12.68 21.64 -0.93
CA PRO A 27 -11.88 22.44 0.00
C PRO A 27 -11.95 21.91 1.44
N SER A 28 -13.06 21.34 1.85
CA SER A 28 -13.20 20.76 3.18
C SER A 28 -12.26 19.57 3.42
N LEU A 29 -12.02 18.74 2.41
CA LEU A 29 -11.05 17.63 2.52
C LEU A 29 -9.61 18.16 2.53
N ALA A 30 -9.28 19.15 1.72
CA ALA A 30 -7.96 19.78 1.72
C ALA A 30 -7.63 20.42 3.09
N GLU A 31 -8.58 21.13 3.69
CA GLU A 31 -8.44 21.71 5.03
C GLU A 31 -8.22 20.61 6.09
N ARG A 32 -9.02 19.54 6.06
CA ARG A 32 -8.89 18.40 6.97
C ARG A 32 -7.53 17.70 6.84
N LEU A 33 -7.00 17.58 5.62
CA LEU A 33 -5.67 17.02 5.38
C LEU A 33 -4.56 17.92 5.93
N ALA A 34 -4.69 19.24 5.78
CA ALA A 34 -3.75 20.18 6.37
C ALA A 34 -3.77 20.17 7.90
N ASP A 35 -4.95 19.99 8.51
CA ASP A 35 -5.09 19.83 9.95
C ASP A 35 -4.49 18.52 10.42
N LEU A 36 -4.74 17.43 9.71
CA LEU A 36 -4.16 16.12 9.97
C LEU A 36 -2.64 16.17 9.92
N ASP A 37 -2.07 16.78 8.87
CA ASP A 37 -0.63 16.96 8.71
C ASP A 37 -0.02 17.66 9.93
N ARG A 38 -0.58 18.80 10.33
CA ARG A 38 -0.11 19.54 11.49
C ARG A 38 -0.16 18.70 12.77
N TRP A 39 -1.21 17.89 12.92
CA TRP A 39 -1.44 17.08 14.13
C TRP A 39 -0.49 15.89 14.25
N VAL A 40 -0.11 15.24 13.13
CA VAL A 40 0.78 14.07 13.12
C VAL A 40 2.24 14.41 12.79
N LYS A 41 2.55 15.66 12.50
CA LYS A 41 3.87 16.09 12.04
C LYS A 41 5.02 15.66 12.94
N SER A 42 4.83 15.78 14.25
CA SER A 42 5.84 15.36 15.24
C SER A 42 6.04 13.84 15.19
N ASP A 43 4.95 13.08 15.11
CA ASP A 43 4.98 11.62 15.11
C ASP A 43 5.71 11.09 13.86
N LEU A 44 5.38 11.66 12.70
CA LEU A 44 6.02 11.27 11.44
C LEU A 44 7.49 11.66 11.41
N LYS A 45 7.86 12.79 11.98
CA LYS A 45 9.27 13.18 12.13
C LYS A 45 10.06 12.21 13.01
N ASP A 46 9.47 11.81 14.14
CA ASP A 46 10.09 10.85 15.06
C ASP A 46 10.21 9.45 14.42
N PHE A 47 9.18 9.03 13.66
CA PHE A 47 9.21 7.81 12.87
C PHE A 47 10.36 7.84 11.83
N GLU A 48 10.49 8.92 11.06
CA GLU A 48 11.54 9.06 10.06
C GLU A 48 12.93 9.06 10.67
N ALA A 49 13.10 9.73 11.81
CA ALA A 49 14.39 9.73 12.52
C ALA A 49 14.81 8.32 12.92
N GLU A 50 13.86 7.46 13.35
CA GLU A 50 14.16 6.05 13.64
C GLU A 50 14.41 5.21 12.39
N LEU A 51 13.72 5.49 11.30
CA LEU A 51 13.95 4.82 10.02
C LEU A 51 15.36 5.18 9.48
N ASP A 52 15.74 6.44 9.57
CA ASP A 52 17.07 6.93 9.14
C ASP A 52 18.20 6.41 10.02
N ALA A 53 17.92 6.07 11.28
CA ALA A 53 18.89 5.49 12.21
C ALA A 53 19.19 4.00 11.96
N LEU A 54 18.55 3.38 10.96
CA LEU A 54 18.87 2.00 10.58
C LEU A 54 20.35 1.89 10.16
N PRO A 55 21.06 0.79 10.50
CA PRO A 55 22.46 0.64 10.20
C PRO A 55 22.79 0.79 8.72
N ARG A 56 23.65 1.75 8.37
CA ARG A 56 24.18 1.96 7.01
C ARG A 56 25.56 1.32 6.93
N GLY A 57 25.63 0.03 6.61
CA GLY A 57 26.87 -0.69 6.47
C GLY A 57 27.40 -0.70 5.04
N ALA A 58 28.70 -1.04 4.90
CA ALA A 58 29.37 -1.15 3.59
C ALA A 58 28.94 -2.42 2.80
N ARG A 59 28.22 -3.35 3.40
CA ARG A 59 27.76 -4.57 2.72
C ARG A 59 26.66 -4.25 1.71
N VAL A 60 26.70 -4.92 0.56
CA VAL A 60 25.73 -4.74 -0.53
C VAL A 60 24.27 -4.88 -0.07
N VAL A 61 23.99 -5.76 0.90
CA VAL A 61 22.65 -5.94 1.50
C VAL A 61 22.14 -4.64 2.12
N HIS A 62 22.98 -3.92 2.89
CA HIS A 62 22.58 -2.65 3.47
C HIS A 62 22.41 -1.56 2.40
N GLN A 63 23.28 -1.54 1.39
CA GLN A 63 23.21 -0.57 0.28
C GLN A 63 21.91 -0.79 -0.53
N ALA A 64 21.56 -2.03 -0.86
CA ALA A 64 20.33 -2.37 -1.58
C ALA A 64 19.07 -2.02 -0.76
N ALA A 65 19.06 -2.30 0.55
CA ALA A 65 17.95 -1.94 1.43
C ALA A 65 17.77 -0.40 1.50
N HIS A 66 18.85 0.34 1.72
CA HIS A 66 18.77 1.81 1.79
C HIS A 66 18.49 2.45 0.44
N HIS A 67 18.86 1.83 -0.69
CA HIS A 67 18.48 2.29 -2.02
C HIS A 67 16.95 2.44 -2.14
N LEU A 68 16.18 1.48 -1.63
CA LEU A 68 14.72 1.59 -1.61
C LEU A 68 14.21 2.54 -0.52
N LEU A 69 14.72 2.44 0.71
CA LEU A 69 14.26 3.26 1.84
C LEU A 69 14.48 4.76 1.60
N ASP A 70 15.59 5.14 0.96
CA ASP A 70 15.92 6.53 0.64
C ASP A 70 15.01 7.13 -0.45
N LEU A 71 14.32 6.30 -1.25
CA LEU A 71 13.32 6.77 -2.21
C LEU A 71 12.03 7.29 -1.54
N ARG A 72 11.91 7.14 -0.23
CA ARG A 72 10.79 7.55 0.60
C ARG A 72 9.40 7.15 0.05
N GLY A 73 8.64 6.49 0.89
CA GLY A 73 7.26 6.08 0.59
C GLY A 73 6.22 7.10 0.99
N LYS A 74 4.97 6.67 0.86
CA LYS A 74 3.81 7.42 1.37
C LYS A 74 3.59 7.20 2.87
N HIS A 75 4.28 6.25 3.49
CA HIS A 75 4.23 5.91 4.91
C HIS A 75 2.80 5.78 5.50
N LEU A 76 1.84 5.31 4.68
CA LEU A 76 0.44 5.20 5.13
C LEU A 76 0.27 4.17 6.24
N ARG A 77 1.03 3.06 6.20
CA ARG A 77 0.97 2.04 7.26
C ARG A 77 1.55 2.56 8.59
N PRO A 78 2.72 3.23 8.61
CA PRO A 78 3.17 3.97 9.78
C PRO A 78 2.16 4.99 10.31
N LEU A 79 1.51 5.75 9.42
CA LEU A 79 0.46 6.69 9.78
C LEU A 79 -0.72 5.97 10.45
N CYS A 80 -1.15 4.81 9.93
CA CYS A 80 -2.20 3.99 10.55
C CYS A 80 -1.84 3.59 11.98
N VAL A 81 -0.60 3.13 12.23
CA VAL A 81 -0.12 2.83 13.60
C VAL A 81 -0.21 4.05 14.50
N ALA A 82 0.28 5.20 14.00
CA ALA A 82 0.27 6.45 14.77
C ALA A 82 -1.15 6.90 15.12
N LEU A 83 -2.08 6.87 14.16
CA LEU A 83 -3.46 7.29 14.37
C LEU A 83 -4.21 6.35 15.32
N ALA A 84 -4.03 5.03 15.17
CA ALA A 84 -4.64 4.05 16.06
C ALA A 84 -4.14 4.20 17.51
N SER A 85 -2.84 4.45 17.71
CA SER A 85 -2.28 4.66 19.06
C SER A 85 -2.82 5.91 19.76
N ARG A 86 -3.30 6.90 19.01
CA ARG A 86 -3.84 8.15 19.58
C ARG A 86 -5.24 8.03 20.18
N PHE A 87 -5.88 6.87 20.09
CA PHE A 87 -7.08 6.58 20.88
C PHE A 87 -6.76 6.29 22.37
N GLY A 88 -5.48 6.11 22.73
CA GLY A 88 -5.00 5.94 24.10
C GLY A 88 -3.81 6.87 24.37
N GLU A 89 -2.68 6.33 24.78
CA GLU A 89 -1.50 7.11 25.23
C GLU A 89 -0.80 7.93 24.12
N GLY A 90 -1.16 7.72 22.85
CA GLY A 90 -0.56 8.41 21.71
C GLY A 90 0.65 7.66 21.11
N PHE A 91 1.44 8.38 20.31
CA PHE A 91 2.56 7.80 19.56
C PHE A 91 3.80 7.62 20.43
N THR A 92 3.71 6.68 21.36
CA THR A 92 4.78 6.32 22.30
C THR A 92 5.97 5.65 21.58
N PRO A 93 7.15 5.47 22.23
CA PRO A 93 8.26 4.70 21.66
C PRO A 93 7.86 3.26 21.24
N ARG A 94 6.89 2.62 21.94
CA ARG A 94 6.34 1.32 21.56
C ARG A 94 5.61 1.40 20.21
N ALA A 95 4.68 2.35 20.08
CA ALA A 95 3.93 2.59 18.83
C ALA A 95 4.87 2.96 17.68
N ARG A 96 5.86 3.83 17.92
CA ARG A 96 6.86 4.24 16.93
C ARG A 96 7.69 3.06 16.42
N SER A 97 8.15 2.18 17.31
CA SER A 97 8.86 0.96 16.93
C SER A 97 8.02 0.06 16.01
N LEU A 98 6.70 -0.07 16.28
CA LEU A 98 5.77 -0.83 15.45
C LEU A 98 5.48 -0.13 14.11
N ALA A 99 5.41 1.20 14.08
CA ALA A 99 5.29 1.97 12.84
C ALA A 99 6.48 1.75 11.91
N VAL A 100 7.71 1.79 12.45
CA VAL A 100 8.91 1.45 11.69
C VAL A 100 8.85 0.00 11.20
N ALA A 101 8.43 -0.94 12.04
CA ALA A 101 8.32 -2.34 11.66
C ALA A 101 7.33 -2.53 10.48
N ALA A 102 6.19 -1.84 10.48
CA ALA A 102 5.23 -1.86 9.36
C ALA A 102 5.86 -1.40 8.04
N GLU A 103 6.66 -0.34 8.07
CA GLU A 103 7.35 0.16 6.88
C GLU A 103 8.47 -0.78 6.42
N LEU A 104 9.20 -1.41 7.35
CA LEU A 104 10.24 -2.38 7.01
C LEU A 104 9.67 -3.63 6.36
N VAL A 105 8.55 -4.17 6.86
CA VAL A 105 7.85 -5.29 6.22
C VAL A 105 7.39 -4.90 4.83
N HIS A 106 6.75 -3.75 4.68
CA HIS A 106 6.34 -3.25 3.36
C HIS A 106 7.53 -3.09 2.40
N SER A 107 8.63 -2.49 2.87
CA SER A 107 9.83 -2.31 2.04
C SER A 107 10.50 -3.64 1.69
N ALA A 108 10.46 -4.62 2.58
CA ALA A 108 10.95 -5.97 2.32
C ALA A 108 10.18 -6.63 1.17
N THR A 109 8.83 -6.55 1.21
CA THR A 109 8.02 -7.11 0.11
C THR A 109 8.27 -6.41 -1.22
N LEU A 110 8.45 -5.08 -1.23
CA LEU A 110 8.78 -4.36 -2.45
C LEU A 110 10.11 -4.80 -3.07
N LEU A 111 11.15 -5.10 -2.24
CA LEU A 111 12.43 -5.60 -2.73
C LEU A 111 12.33 -7.01 -3.32
N HIS A 112 11.45 -7.86 -2.76
CA HIS A 112 11.16 -9.19 -3.30
C HIS A 112 10.31 -9.09 -4.58
N ASP A 113 9.26 -8.27 -4.58
CA ASP A 113 8.38 -8.05 -5.72
C ASP A 113 9.15 -7.51 -6.94
N ASP A 114 10.11 -6.59 -6.75
CA ASP A 114 10.94 -6.06 -7.83
C ASP A 114 11.74 -7.16 -8.56
N VAL A 115 12.07 -8.26 -7.87
CA VAL A 115 12.73 -9.42 -8.47
C VAL A 115 11.73 -10.36 -9.14
N VAL A 116 10.61 -10.65 -8.48
CA VAL A 116 9.57 -11.56 -8.97
C VAL A 116 8.87 -11.00 -10.20
N ASP A 117 8.62 -9.69 -10.21
CA ASP A 117 7.93 -8.98 -11.30
C ASP A 117 8.89 -8.47 -12.38
N LEU A 118 10.21 -8.71 -12.22
CA LEU A 118 11.25 -8.22 -13.12
C LEU A 118 11.19 -6.70 -13.32
N ALA A 119 10.84 -5.97 -12.28
CA ALA A 119 10.63 -4.54 -12.34
C ALA A 119 11.95 -3.79 -12.54
N GLU A 120 12.07 -2.99 -13.59
CA GLU A 120 13.27 -2.21 -13.87
C GLU A 120 13.30 -0.88 -13.08
N ARG A 121 12.15 -0.30 -12.78
CA ARG A 121 12.02 1.01 -12.15
C ARG A 121 10.99 1.01 -11.02
N ARG A 122 11.31 1.75 -9.96
CA ARG A 122 10.40 2.04 -8.86
C ARG A 122 10.51 3.51 -8.47
N ARG A 123 9.39 4.21 -8.40
CA ARG A 123 9.34 5.66 -8.09
C ARG A 123 10.25 6.50 -9.01
N GLY A 124 10.32 6.10 -10.28
CA GLY A 124 11.14 6.79 -11.29
C GLY A 124 12.64 6.48 -11.25
N GLN A 125 13.13 5.68 -10.30
CA GLN A 125 14.53 5.26 -10.18
C GLN A 125 14.69 3.77 -10.55
N PRO A 126 15.88 3.32 -10.97
CA PRO A 126 16.16 1.90 -11.14
C PRO A 126 15.91 1.14 -9.84
N THR A 127 15.40 -0.10 -9.93
CA THR A 127 15.18 -0.95 -8.75
C THR A 127 16.50 -1.43 -8.13
N ALA A 128 16.45 -1.89 -6.88
CA ALA A 128 17.62 -2.47 -6.21
C ALA A 128 18.13 -3.72 -6.95
N SER A 129 17.25 -4.50 -7.56
CA SER A 129 17.59 -5.67 -8.39
C SER A 129 18.41 -5.28 -9.63
N VAL A 130 18.08 -4.17 -10.26
CA VAL A 130 18.84 -3.65 -11.43
C VAL A 130 20.21 -3.13 -11.01
N VAL A 131 20.29 -2.40 -9.87
CA VAL A 131 21.53 -1.74 -9.45
C VAL A 131 22.52 -2.71 -8.77
N TYR A 132 22.02 -3.64 -7.94
CA TYR A 132 22.83 -4.50 -7.08
C TYR A 132 22.69 -6.00 -7.40
N GLY A 133 21.78 -6.35 -8.33
CA GLY A 133 21.47 -7.73 -8.70
C GLY A 133 20.38 -8.36 -7.83
N ASN A 134 19.70 -9.38 -8.38
CA ASN A 134 18.56 -10.05 -7.75
C ASN A 134 18.89 -10.61 -6.35
N ALA A 135 20.05 -11.27 -6.21
CA ALA A 135 20.46 -11.85 -4.92
C ALA A 135 20.60 -10.78 -3.82
N ALA A 136 21.15 -9.60 -4.15
CA ALA A 136 21.29 -8.50 -3.21
C ALA A 136 19.93 -7.91 -2.81
N SER A 137 18.99 -7.80 -3.76
CA SER A 137 17.62 -7.35 -3.49
C SER A 137 16.88 -8.31 -2.55
N ILE A 138 16.94 -9.63 -2.82
CA ILE A 138 16.31 -10.66 -1.98
C ILE A 138 16.88 -10.59 -0.55
N PHE A 139 18.20 -10.65 -0.39
CA PHE A 139 18.81 -10.60 0.94
C PHE A 139 18.60 -9.26 1.66
N ALA A 140 18.43 -8.16 0.93
CA ALA A 140 18.05 -6.88 1.51
C ALA A 140 16.62 -6.93 2.07
N GLY A 141 15.69 -7.54 1.35
CA GLY A 141 14.33 -7.80 1.84
C GLY A 141 14.33 -8.67 3.10
N ASP A 142 15.09 -9.77 3.11
CA ASP A 142 15.23 -10.63 4.29
C ASP A 142 15.80 -9.88 5.49
N TRP A 143 16.81 -9.04 5.27
CA TRP A 143 17.39 -8.21 6.32
C TRP A 143 16.39 -7.19 6.90
N LEU A 144 15.59 -6.54 6.06
CA LEU A 144 14.52 -5.64 6.51
C LEU A 144 13.45 -6.39 7.29
N LEU A 145 13.03 -7.56 6.81
CA LEU A 145 12.03 -8.39 7.48
C LEU A 145 12.49 -8.82 8.87
N ILE A 146 13.71 -9.33 9.00
CA ILE A 146 14.28 -9.69 10.30
C ILE A 146 14.42 -8.47 11.22
N SER A 147 14.79 -7.31 10.66
CA SER A 147 14.86 -6.05 11.42
C SER A 147 13.49 -5.62 11.95
N ALA A 148 12.42 -5.80 11.15
CA ALA A 148 11.04 -5.56 11.56
C ALA A 148 10.62 -6.49 12.71
N LEU A 149 10.82 -7.80 12.56
CA LEU A 149 10.44 -8.79 13.58
C LEU A 149 11.18 -8.58 14.91
N ARG A 150 12.46 -8.19 14.86
CA ARG A 150 13.22 -7.81 16.06
C ARG A 150 12.61 -6.59 16.76
N ARG A 151 12.22 -5.54 15.99
CA ARG A 151 11.57 -4.34 16.52
C ARG A 151 10.23 -4.67 17.16
N ILE A 152 9.40 -5.49 16.51
CA ILE A 152 8.12 -5.95 17.07
C ILE A 152 8.37 -6.66 18.40
N ARG A 153 9.29 -7.60 18.44
CA ARG A 153 9.63 -8.34 19.67
C ARG A 153 10.11 -7.41 20.79
N THR A 154 10.97 -6.45 20.48
CA THR A 154 11.56 -5.55 21.47
C THR A 154 10.61 -4.43 21.89
N SER A 155 9.52 -4.18 21.16
CA SER A 155 8.49 -3.23 21.57
C SER A 155 7.79 -3.62 22.88
N GLY A 156 7.82 -4.92 23.23
CA GLY A 156 7.15 -5.43 24.42
C GLY A 156 5.62 -5.42 24.33
N VAL A 157 5.04 -5.17 23.15
CA VAL A 157 3.58 -5.20 22.94
C VAL A 157 3.14 -6.65 22.70
N GLU A 158 2.28 -7.16 23.57
CA GLU A 158 1.86 -8.56 23.56
C GLU A 158 1.06 -8.92 22.30
N GLY A 159 1.31 -10.09 21.76
CA GLY A 159 0.56 -10.70 20.64
C GLY A 159 0.72 -10.02 19.28
N VAL A 160 1.41 -8.88 19.15
CA VAL A 160 1.60 -8.21 17.83
C VAL A 160 2.60 -8.95 16.93
N LEU A 161 3.52 -9.73 17.53
CA LEU A 161 4.44 -10.55 16.77
C LEU A 161 3.71 -11.73 16.13
N ASP A 162 2.87 -12.44 16.88
CA ASP A 162 2.10 -13.57 16.35
C ASP A 162 1.15 -13.12 15.24
N ARG A 163 0.52 -11.95 15.42
CA ARG A 163 -0.31 -11.34 14.37
C ARG A 163 0.52 -10.96 13.13
N MET A 164 1.77 -10.50 13.29
CA MET A 164 2.64 -10.21 12.14
C MET A 164 3.04 -11.49 11.40
N LEU A 165 3.35 -12.57 12.12
CA LEU A 165 3.66 -13.86 11.49
C LEU A 165 2.47 -14.38 10.66
N THR A 166 1.24 -14.26 11.19
CA THR A 166 0.02 -14.59 10.44
C THR A 166 -0.11 -13.72 9.18
N VAL A 167 0.13 -12.41 9.28
CA VAL A 167 0.06 -11.50 8.13
C VAL A 167 1.12 -11.83 7.07
N ILE A 168 2.33 -12.17 7.49
CA ILE A 168 3.38 -12.58 6.55
C ILE A 168 2.98 -13.86 5.80
N ASP A 169 2.39 -14.84 6.50
CA ASP A 169 1.86 -16.07 5.88
C ASP A 169 0.74 -15.75 4.87
N GLU A 170 -0.23 -14.91 5.23
CA GLU A 170 -1.29 -14.43 4.33
C GLU A 170 -0.71 -13.75 3.08
N MET A 171 0.34 -12.93 3.23
CA MET A 171 1.01 -12.25 2.12
C MET A 171 1.71 -13.25 1.20
N ILE A 172 2.41 -14.25 1.74
CA ILE A 172 3.08 -15.30 0.96
C ILE A 172 2.06 -16.11 0.17
N VAL A 173 0.94 -16.50 0.79
CA VAL A 173 -0.14 -17.23 0.11
C VAL A 173 -0.75 -16.40 -1.02
N ALA A 174 -1.02 -15.11 -0.78
CA ALA A 174 -1.56 -14.20 -1.80
C ALA A 174 -0.61 -14.03 -2.99
N GLU A 175 0.70 -13.89 -2.74
CA GLU A 175 1.72 -13.82 -3.79
C GLU A 175 1.82 -15.15 -4.57
N SER A 176 1.71 -16.30 -3.90
CA SER A 176 1.68 -17.60 -4.56
C SER A 176 0.48 -17.72 -5.49
N VAL A 177 -0.71 -17.31 -5.04
CA VAL A 177 -1.93 -17.28 -5.88
C VAL A 177 -1.73 -16.35 -7.06
N GLN A 178 -1.19 -15.13 -6.85
CA GLN A 178 -0.89 -14.19 -7.94
C GLN A 178 0.07 -14.77 -8.97
N LEU A 179 1.13 -15.43 -8.52
CA LEU A 179 2.11 -16.09 -9.39
C LEU A 179 1.50 -17.23 -10.19
N GLU A 180 0.69 -18.08 -9.57
CA GLU A 180 -0.02 -19.19 -10.22
C GLU A 180 -1.03 -18.70 -11.26
N ARG A 181 -1.60 -17.50 -11.07
CA ARG A 181 -2.58 -16.87 -11.95
C ARG A 181 -1.96 -15.96 -13.00
N ARG A 182 -0.68 -15.65 -12.91
CA ARG A 182 0.00 -14.78 -13.89
C ARG A 182 -0.18 -15.30 -15.32
N GLY A 183 -0.68 -14.45 -16.21
CA GLY A 183 -0.97 -14.79 -17.61
C GLY A 183 -2.18 -15.72 -17.82
N LYS A 184 -2.86 -16.14 -16.74
CA LYS A 184 -4.08 -16.97 -16.85
C LYS A 184 -5.31 -16.08 -16.60
N ILE A 185 -6.13 -15.95 -17.63
CA ILE A 185 -7.36 -15.17 -17.55
C ILE A 185 -8.47 -16.02 -16.91
N SER A 186 -8.33 -16.36 -15.64
CA SER A 186 -9.38 -17.06 -14.92
C SER A 186 -10.61 -16.16 -14.68
N GLY A 187 -10.36 -14.86 -14.46
CA GLY A 187 -11.39 -13.83 -14.28
C GLY A 187 -12.27 -14.04 -13.06
N ALA A 188 -11.83 -14.83 -12.10
CA ALA A 188 -12.60 -15.08 -10.88
C ALA A 188 -12.41 -13.93 -9.90
N ARG A 189 -13.51 -13.36 -9.42
CA ARG A 189 -13.49 -12.32 -8.37
C ARG A 189 -12.84 -12.84 -7.09
N GLU A 190 -13.06 -14.12 -6.78
CA GLU A 190 -12.51 -14.79 -5.62
C GLU A 190 -10.98 -14.75 -5.60
N ASP A 191 -10.32 -15.02 -6.74
CA ASP A 191 -8.86 -14.93 -6.87
C ASP A 191 -8.38 -13.49 -6.64
N TYR A 192 -9.07 -12.52 -7.24
CA TYR A 192 -8.74 -11.09 -7.04
C TYR A 192 -8.81 -10.70 -5.57
N PHE A 193 -9.93 -11.01 -4.88
CA PHE A 193 -10.08 -10.65 -3.46
C PHE A 193 -9.06 -11.39 -2.59
N ALA A 194 -8.81 -12.67 -2.82
CA ALA A 194 -7.78 -13.42 -2.08
C ALA A 194 -6.40 -12.76 -2.18
N ILE A 195 -6.04 -12.26 -3.38
CA ILE A 195 -4.77 -11.57 -3.61
C ILE A 195 -4.73 -10.23 -2.86
N ILE A 196 -5.71 -9.35 -3.04
CA ILE A 196 -5.63 -8.00 -2.46
C ILE A 196 -5.83 -7.98 -0.95
N GLU A 197 -6.61 -8.91 -0.41
CA GLU A 197 -6.81 -9.06 1.03
C GLU A 197 -5.50 -9.50 1.72
N GLY A 198 -4.83 -10.52 1.18
CA GLY A 198 -3.56 -10.99 1.73
C GLY A 198 -2.39 -10.04 1.42
N LYS A 199 -2.22 -9.63 0.17
CA LYS A 199 -1.07 -8.81 -0.24
C LYS A 199 -1.11 -7.38 0.32
N THR A 200 -2.28 -6.74 0.30
CA THR A 200 -2.41 -5.31 0.64
C THR A 200 -3.14 -5.07 1.95
N ALA A 201 -4.36 -5.61 2.13
CA ALA A 201 -5.19 -5.27 3.28
C ALA A 201 -4.67 -5.88 4.58
N ALA A 202 -4.02 -7.03 4.55
CA ALA A 202 -3.48 -7.70 5.74
C ALA A 202 -2.51 -6.81 6.53
N LEU A 203 -1.60 -6.10 5.85
CA LEU A 203 -0.63 -5.22 6.52
C LEU A 203 -1.24 -3.90 7.01
N PHE A 204 -2.28 -3.37 6.34
CA PHE A 204 -3.07 -2.25 6.88
C PHE A 204 -3.84 -2.66 8.15
N ARG A 205 -4.46 -3.84 8.12
CA ARG A 205 -5.12 -4.46 9.27
C ARG A 205 -4.15 -4.59 10.46
N TRP A 206 -2.96 -5.15 10.22
CA TRP A 206 -1.94 -5.28 11.25
C TRP A 206 -1.51 -3.92 11.80
N ALA A 207 -1.32 -2.91 10.97
CA ALA A 207 -0.91 -1.58 11.40
C ALA A 207 -1.91 -0.96 12.40
N MET A 208 -3.22 -1.15 12.15
CA MET A 208 -4.26 -0.69 13.07
C MET A 208 -4.26 -1.46 14.39
N ILE A 209 -4.11 -2.80 14.35
CA ILE A 209 -3.98 -3.65 15.55
C ILE A 209 -2.74 -3.25 16.36
N ALA A 210 -1.60 -3.06 15.69
CA ALA A 210 -0.35 -2.69 16.34
C ALA A 210 -0.44 -1.35 17.08
N GLY A 211 -1.07 -0.35 16.45
CA GLY A 211 -1.36 0.93 17.09
C GLY A 211 -2.29 0.78 18.30
N ALA A 212 -3.39 0.03 18.13
CA ALA A 212 -4.36 -0.23 19.19
C ALA A 212 -3.72 -0.90 20.43
N ARG A 213 -2.97 -1.97 20.21
CA ARG A 213 -2.29 -2.71 21.29
C ARG A 213 -1.17 -1.91 21.93
N SER A 214 -0.45 -1.09 21.16
CA SER A 214 0.60 -0.22 21.73
C SER A 214 0.05 0.83 22.68
N ALA A 215 -1.23 1.14 22.58
CA ALA A 215 -1.96 2.09 23.42
C ALA A 215 -2.90 1.41 24.43
N ASP A 216 -2.75 0.09 24.61
CA ASP A 216 -3.51 -0.74 25.54
C ASP A 216 -5.05 -0.55 25.40
N LEU A 217 -5.55 -0.44 24.16
CA LEU A 217 -6.98 -0.23 23.89
C LEU A 217 -7.81 -1.48 24.21
N PRO A 218 -9.09 -1.31 24.58
CA PRO A 218 -10.02 -2.43 24.75
C PRO A 218 -10.15 -3.29 23.49
N VAL A 219 -10.41 -4.58 23.66
CA VAL A 219 -10.58 -5.55 22.55
C VAL A 219 -11.62 -5.10 21.53
N ALA A 220 -12.72 -4.48 21.96
CA ALA A 220 -13.74 -3.96 21.06
C ALA A 220 -13.20 -2.84 20.14
N SER A 221 -12.40 -1.93 20.70
CA SER A 221 -11.75 -0.85 19.92
C SER A 221 -10.69 -1.41 18.97
N GLU A 222 -9.90 -2.40 19.41
CA GLU A 222 -8.95 -3.10 18.52
C GLU A 222 -9.69 -3.73 17.34
N ALA A 223 -10.79 -4.46 17.60
CA ALA A 223 -11.58 -5.11 16.55
C ALA A 223 -12.20 -4.10 15.57
N ALA A 224 -12.65 -2.93 16.03
CA ALA A 224 -13.14 -1.86 15.17
C ALA A 224 -12.01 -1.29 14.28
N LEU A 225 -10.84 -1.04 14.84
CA LEU A 225 -9.67 -0.57 14.12
C LEU A 225 -9.15 -1.63 13.13
N GLU A 226 -9.17 -2.92 13.49
CA GLU A 226 -8.83 -4.03 12.59
C GLU A 226 -9.74 -4.03 11.36
N ARG A 227 -11.06 -3.92 11.53
CA ARG A 227 -12.03 -3.82 10.42
C ARG A 227 -11.78 -2.58 9.56
N PHE A 228 -11.53 -1.44 10.21
CA PHE A 228 -11.18 -0.21 9.49
C PHE A 228 -9.95 -0.43 8.59
N GLY A 229 -8.88 -0.98 9.15
CA GLY A 229 -7.62 -1.24 8.41
C GLY A 229 -7.81 -2.18 7.23
N PHE A 230 -8.59 -3.26 7.42
CA PHE A 230 -8.93 -4.20 6.35
C PHE A 230 -9.64 -3.49 5.18
N HIS A 231 -10.71 -2.75 5.47
CA HIS A 231 -11.48 -2.08 4.43
C HIS A 231 -10.72 -0.93 3.78
N LEU A 232 -9.90 -0.18 4.54
CA LEU A 232 -9.01 0.83 3.99
C LEU A 232 -8.01 0.22 3.01
N GLY A 233 -7.44 -0.95 3.33
CA GLY A 233 -6.48 -1.64 2.46
C GLY A 233 -7.09 -2.11 1.15
N VAL A 234 -8.31 -2.68 1.19
CA VAL A 234 -9.05 -3.08 -0.03
C VAL A 234 -9.40 -1.87 -0.88
N ALA A 235 -9.94 -0.80 -0.28
CA ALA A 235 -10.25 0.43 -1.00
C ALA A 235 -9.01 1.05 -1.65
N PHE A 236 -7.90 1.04 -0.92
CA PHE A 236 -6.62 1.54 -1.40
C PHE A 236 -6.15 0.78 -2.66
N GLN A 237 -6.25 -0.55 -2.67
CA GLN A 237 -5.87 -1.34 -3.83
C GLN A 237 -6.84 -1.13 -5.00
N ALA A 238 -8.14 -1.12 -4.76
CA ALA A 238 -9.13 -0.88 -5.81
C ALA A 238 -8.92 0.48 -6.53
N VAL A 239 -8.54 1.53 -5.78
CA VAL A 239 -8.16 2.82 -6.38
C VAL A 239 -6.85 2.72 -7.17
N ASP A 240 -5.87 1.96 -6.68
CA ASP A 240 -4.60 1.75 -7.40
C ASP A 240 -4.84 1.04 -8.75
N ASP A 241 -5.71 0.02 -8.76
CA ASP A 241 -6.12 -0.71 -9.97
C ASP A 241 -6.88 0.19 -10.96
N GLU A 242 -7.74 1.09 -10.46
CA GLU A 242 -8.42 2.09 -11.30
C GLU A 242 -7.42 3.06 -11.95
N LEU A 243 -6.40 3.48 -11.19
CA LEU A 243 -5.38 4.43 -11.63
C LEU A 243 -4.48 3.86 -12.74
N ASP A 244 -4.25 2.55 -12.78
CA ASP A 244 -3.45 1.89 -13.83
C ASP A 244 -4.06 2.06 -15.24
N TYR A 245 -5.38 2.30 -15.32
CA TYR A 245 -6.10 2.57 -16.58
C TYR A 245 -6.28 4.06 -16.90
N LYS A 246 -5.78 4.98 -16.04
CA LYS A 246 -5.89 6.43 -16.27
C LYS A 246 -4.62 6.98 -16.92
N ASP A 247 -4.80 7.88 -17.87
CA ASP A 247 -3.70 8.62 -18.47
C ASP A 247 -3.18 9.68 -17.49
N ASN A 248 -1.88 10.03 -17.60
CA ASN A 248 -1.23 11.09 -16.81
C ASN A 248 -1.12 10.87 -15.28
N THR A 249 -1.05 9.63 -14.82
CA THR A 249 -0.84 9.30 -13.40
C THR A 249 0.63 9.36 -12.96
N GLY A 250 1.56 9.59 -13.90
CA GLY A 250 3.02 9.53 -13.64
C GLY A 250 3.58 8.12 -13.47
N LYS A 251 2.75 7.09 -13.62
CA LYS A 251 3.12 5.67 -13.73
C LYS A 251 3.09 5.25 -15.20
N ASP A 252 3.81 4.18 -15.54
CA ASP A 252 3.63 3.51 -16.83
C ASP A 252 2.19 2.97 -16.89
N PRO A 253 1.38 3.38 -17.86
CA PRO A 253 -0.01 2.93 -17.95
C PRO A 253 -0.05 1.43 -18.25
N LEU A 254 -1.07 0.74 -17.69
CA LEU A 254 -1.30 -0.70 -17.88
C LEU A 254 -0.13 -1.59 -17.43
N ALA A 255 0.60 -1.15 -16.40
CA ALA A 255 1.71 -1.90 -15.84
C ALA A 255 1.25 -3.28 -15.35
N ASP A 256 0.14 -3.34 -14.63
CA ASP A 256 -0.42 -4.60 -14.13
C ASP A 256 -0.77 -5.57 -15.25
N LEU A 257 -1.40 -5.07 -16.32
CA LEU A 257 -1.75 -5.91 -17.47
C LEU A 257 -0.50 -6.40 -18.21
N ARG A 258 0.53 -5.56 -18.34
CA ARG A 258 1.81 -5.92 -18.96
C ARG A 258 2.53 -7.01 -18.16
N GLU A 259 2.41 -6.98 -16.85
CA GLU A 259 2.95 -7.99 -15.92
C GLU A 259 2.08 -9.26 -15.86
N GLY A 260 0.98 -9.33 -16.62
CA GLY A 260 0.08 -10.47 -16.68
C GLY A 260 -0.84 -10.58 -15.44
N LYS A 261 -1.03 -9.48 -14.70
CA LYS A 261 -1.90 -9.39 -13.54
C LYS A 261 -3.33 -9.08 -13.97
N VAL A 262 -4.30 -9.82 -13.42
CA VAL A 262 -5.73 -9.64 -13.68
C VAL A 262 -6.34 -8.85 -12.51
N THR A 263 -6.42 -7.53 -12.67
CA THR A 263 -6.98 -6.62 -11.67
C THR A 263 -8.50 -6.47 -11.82
N PHE A 264 -9.17 -5.86 -10.83
CA PHE A 264 -10.64 -5.79 -10.80
C PHE A 264 -11.28 -5.14 -12.03
N PRO A 265 -10.73 -4.05 -12.61
CA PRO A 265 -11.26 -3.52 -13.86
C PRO A 265 -11.30 -4.56 -14.98
N LEU A 266 -10.26 -5.39 -15.08
CA LEU A 266 -10.18 -6.43 -16.10
C LEU A 266 -11.18 -7.57 -15.84
N VAL A 267 -11.32 -8.01 -14.58
CA VAL A 267 -12.32 -8.99 -14.17
C VAL A 267 -13.72 -8.54 -14.58
N VAL A 268 -14.10 -7.32 -14.23
CA VAL A 268 -15.42 -6.75 -14.55
C VAL A 268 -15.62 -6.59 -16.08
N ALA A 269 -14.58 -6.17 -16.80
CA ALA A 269 -14.66 -6.03 -18.24
C ALA A 269 -14.92 -7.37 -18.95
N ILE A 270 -14.25 -8.44 -18.51
CA ILE A 270 -14.45 -9.81 -19.05
C ILE A 270 -15.85 -10.35 -18.69
N GLU A 271 -16.35 -10.08 -17.48
CA GLU A 271 -17.72 -10.46 -17.11
C GLU A 271 -18.78 -9.80 -18.00
N ARG A 272 -18.56 -8.55 -18.42
CA ARG A 272 -19.47 -7.76 -19.26
C ARG A 272 -19.33 -8.07 -20.75
N ASP A 273 -18.10 -8.36 -21.19
CA ASP A 273 -17.75 -8.73 -22.54
C ASP A 273 -16.84 -9.97 -22.54
N PRO A 274 -17.42 -11.19 -22.57
CA PRO A 274 -16.65 -12.43 -22.60
C PRO A 274 -15.73 -12.58 -23.82
N ALA A 275 -15.95 -11.81 -24.91
CA ALA A 275 -15.09 -11.84 -26.11
C ALA A 275 -13.71 -11.22 -25.85
N LEU A 276 -13.54 -10.49 -24.76
CA LEU A 276 -12.22 -9.98 -24.33
C LEU A 276 -11.28 -11.10 -23.88
N ARG A 277 -11.81 -12.19 -23.31
CA ARG A 277 -11.02 -13.30 -22.77
C ARG A 277 -10.04 -13.90 -23.81
N PRO A 278 -10.49 -14.44 -24.95
CA PRO A 278 -9.57 -15.04 -25.92
C PRO A 278 -8.56 -14.04 -26.46
N ARG A 279 -8.92 -12.78 -26.63
CA ARG A 279 -8.01 -11.71 -27.07
C ARG A 279 -6.89 -11.45 -26.05
N LEU A 280 -7.22 -11.51 -24.76
CA LEU A 280 -6.25 -11.37 -23.67
C LEU A 280 -5.35 -12.59 -23.57
N GLU A 281 -5.91 -13.80 -23.69
CA GLU A 281 -5.13 -15.05 -23.68
C GLU A 281 -4.12 -15.08 -24.82
N GLU A 282 -4.51 -14.66 -26.02
CA GLU A 282 -3.61 -14.52 -27.16
C GLU A 282 -2.50 -13.50 -26.90
N LEU A 283 -2.87 -12.32 -26.35
CA LEU A 283 -1.91 -11.25 -26.05
C LEU A 283 -0.88 -11.70 -25.01
N LEU A 284 -1.34 -12.29 -23.90
CA LEU A 284 -0.48 -12.73 -22.79
C LEU A 284 0.31 -14.02 -23.08
N ALA A 285 0.05 -14.70 -24.20
CA ALA A 285 0.87 -15.80 -24.67
C ALA A 285 2.22 -15.34 -25.26
N HIS A 286 2.38 -14.06 -25.57
CA HIS A 286 3.65 -13.50 -26.03
C HIS A 286 4.57 -13.17 -24.84
N GLU A 287 5.87 -13.43 -24.97
CA GLU A 287 6.86 -13.14 -23.92
C GLU A 287 6.99 -11.66 -23.59
N THR A 288 6.74 -10.79 -24.58
CA THR A 288 6.74 -9.33 -24.42
C THR A 288 5.49 -8.76 -25.05
N VAL A 289 4.83 -7.86 -24.34
CA VAL A 289 3.62 -7.19 -24.80
C VAL A 289 3.91 -5.70 -24.94
N GLU A 290 3.83 -5.18 -26.15
CA GLU A 290 4.07 -3.78 -26.43
C GLU A 290 2.85 -2.91 -26.09
N ALA A 291 3.10 -1.63 -25.79
CA ALA A 291 2.06 -0.71 -25.32
C ALA A 291 0.92 -0.49 -26.35
N ASP A 292 1.22 -0.54 -27.64
CA ASP A 292 0.24 -0.41 -28.71
C ASP A 292 -0.72 -1.62 -28.81
N GLN A 293 -0.25 -2.81 -28.43
CA GLN A 293 -1.08 -4.02 -28.33
C GLN A 293 -2.03 -3.96 -27.12
N LEU A 294 -1.65 -3.26 -26.05
CA LEU A 294 -2.48 -3.08 -24.84
C LEU A 294 -3.56 -2.02 -25.04
N ALA A 295 -3.34 -1.02 -25.89
CA ALA A 295 -4.25 0.11 -26.08
C ALA A 295 -5.70 -0.30 -26.42
N PRO A 296 -5.96 -1.29 -27.34
CA PRO A 296 -7.32 -1.75 -27.63
C PRO A 296 -8.01 -2.42 -26.43
N ILE A 297 -7.24 -3.15 -25.59
CA ILE A 297 -7.75 -3.78 -24.39
C ILE A 297 -8.12 -2.70 -23.34
N ALA A 298 -7.24 -1.74 -23.11
CA ALA A 298 -7.51 -0.63 -22.21
C ALA A 298 -8.76 0.16 -22.64
N GLN A 299 -8.93 0.40 -23.93
CA GLN A 299 -10.11 1.06 -24.46
C GLN A 299 -11.39 0.23 -24.20
N ALA A 300 -11.33 -1.08 -24.39
CA ALA A 300 -12.46 -1.97 -24.11
C ALA A 300 -12.81 -1.98 -22.61
N VAL A 301 -11.81 -2.04 -21.73
CA VAL A 301 -12.01 -1.94 -20.26
C VAL A 301 -12.67 -0.60 -19.90
N ARG A 302 -12.18 0.53 -20.43
CA ARG A 302 -12.78 1.84 -20.20
C ARG A 302 -14.23 1.91 -20.70
N ALA A 303 -14.50 1.40 -21.91
CA ALA A 303 -15.81 1.41 -22.53
C ALA A 303 -16.84 0.50 -21.83
N SER A 304 -16.38 -0.58 -21.17
CA SER A 304 -17.25 -1.54 -20.48
C SER A 304 -17.92 -1.00 -19.21
N GLY A 305 -17.48 0.16 -18.70
CA GLY A 305 -17.90 0.68 -17.39
C GLY A 305 -17.22 -0.02 -16.20
N ALA A 306 -16.14 -0.78 -16.44
CA ALA A 306 -15.41 -1.48 -15.39
C ALA A 306 -14.75 -0.54 -14.39
N LEU A 307 -14.24 0.62 -14.85
CA LEU A 307 -13.63 1.61 -13.96
C LEU A 307 -14.64 2.19 -12.96
N GLN A 308 -15.88 2.43 -13.41
CA GLN A 308 -16.96 2.88 -12.52
C GLN A 308 -17.31 1.80 -11.48
N ALA A 309 -17.31 0.52 -11.87
CA ALA A 309 -17.54 -0.59 -10.94
C ALA A 309 -16.38 -0.71 -9.93
N THR A 310 -15.14 -0.51 -10.36
CA THR A 310 -13.97 -0.51 -9.47
C THR A 310 -14.02 0.66 -8.49
N ARG A 311 -14.42 1.84 -8.96
CA ARG A 311 -14.64 3.02 -8.10
C ARG A 311 -15.74 2.75 -7.06
N ALA A 312 -16.86 2.16 -7.47
CA ALA A 312 -17.95 1.79 -6.56
C ALA A 312 -17.50 0.77 -5.51
N LEU A 313 -16.63 -0.19 -5.87
CA LEU A 313 -16.02 -1.12 -4.91
C LEU A 313 -15.19 -0.36 -3.87
N ALA A 314 -14.33 0.58 -4.30
CA ALA A 314 -13.52 1.37 -3.38
C ALA A 314 -14.41 2.22 -2.43
N GLU A 315 -15.46 2.84 -2.95
CA GLU A 315 -16.42 3.64 -2.18
C GLU A 315 -17.19 2.78 -1.15
N ASP A 316 -17.64 1.57 -1.52
CA ASP A 316 -18.28 0.64 -0.58
C ASP A 316 -17.33 0.26 0.57
N HIS A 317 -16.07 -0.05 0.25
CA HIS A 317 -15.10 -0.39 1.29
C HIS A 317 -14.73 0.81 2.17
N VAL A 318 -14.64 2.02 1.63
CA VAL A 318 -14.48 3.24 2.45
C VAL A 318 -15.69 3.42 3.37
N GLN A 319 -16.91 3.23 2.88
CA GLN A 319 -18.11 3.32 3.72
C GLN A 319 -18.10 2.29 4.85
N ARG A 320 -17.68 1.04 4.59
CA ARG A 320 -17.52 0.02 5.63
C ARG A 320 -16.42 0.37 6.63
N ALA A 321 -15.33 0.97 6.18
CA ALA A 321 -14.29 1.48 7.05
C ALA A 321 -14.84 2.57 7.98
N LEU A 322 -15.60 3.53 7.44
CA LEU A 322 -16.24 4.58 8.23
C LEU A 322 -17.23 4.02 9.26
N ASN A 323 -18.04 3.03 8.87
CA ASN A 323 -18.98 2.38 9.79
C ASN A 323 -18.26 1.70 10.97
N ALA A 324 -17.07 1.11 10.74
CA ALA A 324 -16.29 0.53 11.82
C ALA A 324 -15.84 1.58 12.85
N LEU A 325 -15.63 2.83 12.43
CA LEU A 325 -15.25 3.92 13.32
C LEU A 325 -16.40 4.37 14.26
N ASP A 326 -17.66 4.02 13.95
CA ASP A 326 -18.81 4.38 14.81
C ASP A 326 -18.77 3.69 16.19
N GLU A 327 -18.02 2.59 16.30
CA GLU A 327 -17.79 1.88 17.56
C GLU A 327 -16.69 2.51 18.42
N LEU A 328 -15.97 3.53 17.90
CA LEU A 328 -14.87 4.20 18.58
C LEU A 328 -15.32 5.54 19.19
N PRO A 329 -14.65 6.00 20.24
CA PRO A 329 -14.93 7.31 20.82
C PRO A 329 -14.80 8.44 19.77
N ALA A 330 -15.74 9.40 19.81
CA ALA A 330 -15.65 10.62 19.03
C ALA A 330 -14.42 11.44 19.44
N GLY A 331 -13.80 12.13 18.48
CA GLY A 331 -12.67 13.02 18.73
C GLY A 331 -11.64 13.02 17.62
N ALA A 332 -10.56 13.77 17.81
CA ALA A 332 -9.54 13.99 16.78
C ALA A 332 -8.95 12.71 16.14
N PRO A 333 -8.68 11.61 16.88
CA PRO A 333 -8.20 10.36 16.26
C PRO A 333 -9.20 9.76 15.27
N ARG A 334 -10.51 9.74 15.65
CA ARG A 334 -11.58 9.25 14.78
C ARG A 334 -11.70 10.14 13.53
N ASP A 335 -11.71 11.46 13.69
CA ASP A 335 -11.81 12.42 12.59
C ASP A 335 -10.62 12.32 11.62
N ALA A 336 -9.43 12.04 12.15
CA ALA A 336 -8.22 11.79 11.38
C ALA A 336 -8.35 10.51 10.52
N LEU A 337 -8.85 9.40 11.07
CA LEU A 337 -9.09 8.17 10.31
C LEU A 337 -10.17 8.36 9.23
N VAL A 338 -11.24 9.09 9.52
CA VAL A 338 -12.25 9.50 8.51
C VAL A 338 -11.58 10.26 7.38
N THR A 339 -10.67 11.19 7.70
CA THR A 339 -9.95 11.98 6.69
C THR A 339 -9.07 11.09 5.81
N VAL A 340 -8.33 10.14 6.41
CA VAL A 340 -7.49 9.18 5.65
C VAL A 340 -8.34 8.30 4.73
N ALA A 341 -9.48 7.78 5.21
CA ALA A 341 -10.36 6.95 4.41
C ALA A 341 -10.93 7.71 3.21
N LEU A 342 -11.42 8.93 3.39
CA LEU A 342 -11.92 9.77 2.30
C LEU A 342 -10.81 10.16 1.31
N ALA A 343 -9.63 10.51 1.81
CA ALA A 343 -8.48 10.86 0.98
C ALA A 343 -7.97 9.69 0.14
N SER A 344 -8.17 8.44 0.59
CA SER A 344 -7.78 7.26 -0.19
C SER A 344 -8.54 7.15 -1.51
N LEU A 345 -9.78 7.68 -1.61
CA LEU A 345 -10.57 7.74 -2.83
C LEU A 345 -10.09 8.83 -3.80
N GLU A 346 -9.47 9.90 -3.32
CA GLU A 346 -9.12 11.08 -4.13
C GLU A 346 -7.68 11.04 -4.66
N ARG A 347 -7.00 9.91 -4.52
CA ARG A 347 -5.62 9.73 -5.01
C ARG A 347 -5.54 9.85 -6.54
N GLN A 348 -4.40 10.39 -7.02
CA GLN A 348 -4.06 10.47 -8.45
C GLN A 348 -2.79 9.68 -8.80
N SER A 349 -2.08 9.17 -7.81
CA SER A 349 -0.85 8.37 -7.99
C SER A 349 -0.51 7.57 -6.72
#